data_6a968c8de539b57da57b86ed20a67def
#
_entry.id   6a968c8de539b57da57b86ed20a67def
#
_cell.length_a   1.000
_cell.length_b   1.000
_cell.length_c   1.000
_cell.angle_alpha   90.00
_cell.angle_beta   90.00
_cell.angle_gamma   90.00
#
_symmetry.space_group_name_H-M   'P 1'
#
loop_
_entity.id
_entity.type
_entity.pdbx_description
1 polymer ?
#
loop_
_entity_poly.entity_id
_entity_poly.type
_entity_poly.pdbx_seq_one_letter_code
_entity_poly.pdbx_strand_id
1 'polypeptide(L)'
;SEMCIRDSGISAADLIFELPVEYDLTRLMAVYGDYTQIPEVCSIRSCRYYYPILAVGFDAIYVNWGMNESVARPTVNSMDIDQYDGDEYGLGDCFGRDKARYESGYAWEHTGVFHGPNFPSVLEKDKVRTDLKEDKTGTAFNFVEMDKNAAPNGEDAQKVRVDFGANYSVFTYDEENHEYLKNFKDSPHMDGISKEQLKFENVIVLETEIKPYPGDEVIKYVDWEGG
;
A
#
# COMPACT_ATOMS: atom_id res chain seq x y z
N SER A 1 20.90 -3.59 9.48
CA SER A 1 20.31 -2.32 9.96
C SER A 1 19.72 -1.44 8.85
N GLU A 2 19.55 -1.95 7.63
CA GLU A 2 19.15 -1.14 6.46
C GLU A 2 17.64 -1.11 6.20
N MET A 3 16.83 -1.73 7.06
CA MET A 3 15.41 -1.98 6.73
C MET A 3 14.42 -1.04 7.43
N CYS A 4 14.85 -0.18 8.31
CA CYS A 4 13.93 0.55 9.18
C CYS A 4 13.37 1.86 8.62
N ILE A 5 13.80 2.33 7.44
CA ILE A 5 13.31 3.59 6.86
C ILE A 5 13.14 3.46 5.33
N ARG A 6 12.45 2.43 4.88
CA ARG A 6 12.17 2.26 3.44
C ARG A 6 10.95 3.05 3.00
N ASP A 7 9.96 3.13 3.86
CA ASP A 7 8.67 3.71 3.56
C ASP A 7 8.54 5.09 4.19
N SER A 8 7.99 6.04 3.47
CA SER A 8 7.79 7.41 3.93
C SER A 8 6.41 7.89 3.52
N GLY A 9 5.70 8.54 4.44
CA GLY A 9 4.39 9.12 4.22
C GLY A 9 3.23 8.14 4.33
N ILE A 10 3.48 6.86 4.56
CA ILE A 10 2.44 5.83 4.62
C ILE A 10 1.68 5.82 5.95
N SER A 11 2.21 6.43 7.01
CA SER A 11 1.51 6.58 8.30
C SER A 11 0.27 7.48 8.22
N ALA A 12 0.14 8.28 7.16
CA ALA A 12 -1.02 9.12 6.89
C ALA A 12 -2.12 8.41 6.09
N ALA A 13 -1.92 7.15 5.71
CA ALA A 13 -2.90 6.38 4.95
C ALA A 13 -4.03 5.87 5.85
N ASP A 14 -5.27 5.87 5.32
CA ASP A 14 -6.44 5.32 6.02
C ASP A 14 -6.44 3.78 6.01
N LEU A 15 -5.82 3.17 4.99
CA LEU A 15 -5.74 1.72 4.86
C LEU A 15 -4.41 1.33 4.21
N ILE A 16 -3.80 0.26 4.71
CA ILE A 16 -2.57 -0.31 4.15
C ILE A 16 -2.76 -1.79 3.88
N PHE A 17 -2.56 -2.19 2.63
CA PHE A 17 -2.45 -3.60 2.25
C PHE A 17 -0.98 -4.01 2.21
N GLU A 18 -0.64 -5.11 2.86
CA GLU A 18 0.65 -5.77 2.72
C GLU A 18 0.47 -7.08 1.96
N LEU A 19 1.08 -7.17 0.78
CA LEU A 19 0.96 -8.35 -0.07
C LEU A 19 2.34 -8.86 -0.49
N PRO A 20 2.48 -10.19 -0.63
CA PRO A 20 3.70 -10.77 -1.14
C PRO A 20 3.93 -10.37 -2.60
N VAL A 21 5.18 -10.16 -2.93
CA VAL A 21 5.68 -9.99 -4.29
C VAL A 21 6.74 -11.05 -4.58
N GLU A 22 7.62 -10.84 -5.56
CA GLU A 22 8.65 -11.80 -5.90
C GLU A 22 9.60 -12.10 -4.71
N TYR A 23 10.21 -13.28 -4.72
CA TYR A 23 11.28 -13.69 -3.78
C TYR A 23 10.92 -13.54 -2.28
N ASP A 24 9.67 -13.83 -1.92
CA ASP A 24 9.17 -13.72 -0.55
C ASP A 24 9.30 -12.30 0.06
N LEU A 25 9.42 -11.30 -0.79
CA LEU A 25 9.31 -9.90 -0.40
C LEU A 25 7.84 -9.50 -0.27
N THR A 26 7.59 -8.46 0.50
CA THR A 26 6.28 -7.79 0.54
C THR A 26 6.38 -6.37 0.02
N ARG A 27 5.27 -5.84 -0.45
CA ARG A 27 5.06 -4.41 -0.71
C ARG A 27 3.81 -3.94 -0.03
N LEU A 28 3.82 -2.65 0.30
CA LEU A 28 2.67 -1.97 0.86
C LEU A 28 1.94 -1.21 -0.23
N MET A 29 0.61 -1.27 -0.22
CA MET A 29 -0.25 -0.35 -0.94
C MET A 29 -0.98 0.50 0.09
N ALA A 30 -0.70 1.79 0.09
CA ALA A 30 -1.34 2.77 0.95
C ALA A 30 -2.55 3.39 0.22
N VAL A 31 -3.68 3.45 0.89
CA VAL A 31 -4.91 4.07 0.39
C VAL A 31 -5.19 5.30 1.23
N TYR A 32 -5.38 6.43 0.56
CA TYR A 32 -5.69 7.72 1.17
C TYR A 32 -7.09 8.13 0.75
N GLY A 33 -7.97 8.34 1.70
CA GLY A 33 -9.35 8.75 1.46
C GLY A 33 -9.48 10.21 1.02
N ASP A 34 -8.50 11.05 1.36
CA ASP A 34 -8.42 12.45 0.94
C ASP A 34 -7.15 12.69 0.12
N TYR A 35 -7.29 12.78 -1.19
CA TYR A 35 -6.18 13.03 -2.11
C TYR A 35 -5.51 14.40 -1.91
N THR A 36 -6.14 15.34 -1.21
CA THR A 36 -5.58 16.66 -0.91
C THR A 36 -4.61 16.65 0.26
N GLN A 37 -4.62 15.56 1.05
CA GLN A 37 -3.80 15.39 2.25
C GLN A 37 -2.65 14.38 2.07
N ILE A 38 -2.47 13.85 0.86
CA ILE A 38 -1.38 12.90 0.59
C ILE A 38 -0.03 13.59 0.80
N PRO A 39 0.84 13.07 1.66
CA PRO A 39 2.17 13.62 1.88
C PRO A 39 3.13 13.25 0.73
N GLU A 40 4.41 13.60 0.87
CA GLU A 40 5.47 12.98 0.08
C GLU A 40 5.50 11.48 0.36
N VAL A 41 5.40 10.63 -0.66
CA VAL A 41 5.43 9.17 -0.49
C VAL A 41 6.67 8.60 -1.16
N CYS A 42 7.48 7.87 -0.41
CA CYS A 42 8.69 7.19 -0.88
C CYS A 42 8.86 5.82 -0.18
N SER A 43 9.24 4.78 -0.86
CA SER A 43 9.56 4.70 -2.28
C SER A 43 8.38 4.14 -3.08
N ILE A 44 7.99 4.84 -4.11
CA ILE A 44 7.01 4.32 -5.07
C ILE A 44 7.67 3.22 -5.89
N ARG A 45 6.96 2.11 -6.08
CA ARG A 45 7.47 0.89 -6.69
C ARG A 45 6.60 0.42 -7.85
N SER A 46 7.14 -0.58 -8.58
CA SER A 46 6.46 -1.15 -9.74
C SER A 46 5.17 -1.87 -9.34
N CYS A 47 4.16 -1.68 -10.15
CA CYS A 47 2.88 -2.35 -10.06
C CYS A 47 3.01 -3.87 -10.19
N ARG A 48 2.22 -4.59 -9.39
CA ARG A 48 1.88 -6.00 -9.62
C ARG A 48 0.40 -6.06 -9.91
N TYR A 49 -0.02 -6.94 -10.82
CA TYR A 49 -1.35 -6.93 -11.42
C TYR A 49 -2.51 -6.95 -10.40
N TYR A 50 -2.30 -7.50 -9.22
CA TYR A 50 -3.33 -7.59 -8.18
C TYR A 50 -3.54 -6.29 -7.38
N TYR A 51 -2.60 -5.35 -7.35
CA TYR A 51 -2.79 -4.06 -6.68
C TYR A 51 -3.85 -3.18 -7.35
N PRO A 52 -3.83 -2.98 -8.69
CA PRO A 52 -4.90 -2.22 -9.34
C PRO A 52 -6.27 -2.88 -9.23
N ILE A 53 -6.35 -4.22 -9.10
CA ILE A 53 -7.61 -4.91 -8.81
C ILE A 53 -8.22 -4.42 -7.50
N LEU A 54 -7.40 -4.31 -6.45
CA LEU A 54 -7.82 -3.75 -5.16
C LEU A 54 -8.19 -2.27 -5.30
N ALA A 55 -7.39 -1.47 -6.01
CA ALA A 55 -7.65 -0.04 -6.20
C ALA A 55 -9.01 0.21 -6.90
N VAL A 56 -9.37 -0.58 -7.90
CA VAL A 56 -10.70 -0.54 -8.57
C VAL A 56 -11.82 -0.81 -7.57
N GLY A 57 -11.60 -1.71 -6.61
CA GLY A 57 -12.58 -1.99 -5.55
C GLY A 57 -12.93 -0.75 -4.72
N PHE A 58 -11.98 0.15 -4.53
CA PHE A 58 -12.14 1.44 -3.83
C PHE A 58 -12.46 2.61 -4.77
N ASP A 59 -12.60 2.38 -6.07
CA ASP A 59 -12.71 3.44 -7.09
C ASP A 59 -11.56 4.47 -6.99
N ALA A 60 -10.39 4.01 -6.58
CA ALA A 60 -9.23 4.84 -6.29
C ALA A 60 -8.40 5.11 -7.55
N ILE A 61 -7.80 6.30 -7.61
CA ILE A 61 -6.74 6.61 -8.57
C ILE A 61 -5.48 5.84 -8.15
N TYR A 62 -4.90 5.08 -9.07
CA TYR A 62 -3.77 4.21 -8.77
C TYR A 62 -2.44 4.86 -9.15
N VAL A 63 -1.50 4.89 -8.20
CA VAL A 63 -0.17 5.48 -8.41
C VAL A 63 0.91 4.42 -8.25
N ASN A 64 1.81 4.32 -9.22
CA ASN A 64 2.94 3.38 -9.21
C ASN A 64 4.13 3.93 -9.99
N TRP A 65 5.25 3.22 -9.99
CA TRP A 65 6.40 3.54 -10.82
C TRP A 65 6.86 2.30 -11.59
N GLY A 66 6.48 2.23 -12.85
CA GLY A 66 6.72 1.08 -13.73
C GLY A 66 5.86 -0.12 -13.44
N MET A 67 5.84 -1.07 -14.35
CA MET A 67 5.11 -2.33 -14.20
C MET A 67 5.72 -3.43 -15.08
N ASN A 68 5.29 -4.66 -14.81
CA ASN A 68 5.61 -5.78 -15.66
C ASN A 68 4.77 -5.73 -16.95
N GLU A 69 5.45 -5.81 -18.11
CA GLU A 69 4.82 -5.68 -19.42
C GLU A 69 4.00 -6.91 -19.85
N SER A 70 4.33 -8.09 -19.31
CA SER A 70 3.69 -9.33 -19.73
C SER A 70 2.37 -9.64 -18.98
N VAL A 71 2.22 -9.16 -17.75
CA VAL A 71 1.06 -9.47 -16.89
C VAL A 71 0.37 -8.21 -16.38
N ALA A 72 1.13 -7.32 -15.70
CA ALA A 72 0.50 -6.16 -15.06
C ALA A 72 -0.05 -5.15 -16.06
N ARG A 73 0.69 -4.83 -17.13
CA ARG A 73 0.23 -3.89 -18.15
C ARG A 73 -1.05 -4.32 -18.87
N PRO A 74 -1.16 -5.55 -19.40
CA PRO A 74 -2.42 -6.02 -19.99
C PRO A 74 -3.59 -5.99 -19.00
N THR A 75 -3.33 -6.32 -17.73
CA THR A 75 -4.35 -6.29 -16.68
C THR A 75 -4.86 -4.87 -16.44
N VAL A 76 -3.96 -3.91 -16.23
CA VAL A 76 -4.31 -2.50 -16.03
C VAL A 76 -5.08 -1.96 -17.24
N ASN A 77 -4.59 -2.23 -18.46
CA ASN A 77 -5.23 -1.76 -19.69
C ASN A 77 -6.65 -2.35 -19.92
N SER A 78 -6.98 -3.45 -19.24
CA SER A 78 -8.31 -4.05 -19.29
C SER A 78 -9.29 -3.48 -18.26
N MET A 79 -8.81 -2.65 -17.33
CA MET A 79 -9.60 -2.08 -16.24
C MET A 79 -10.03 -0.65 -16.54
N ASP A 80 -11.16 -0.25 -15.98
CA ASP A 80 -11.61 1.15 -15.89
C ASP A 80 -10.99 1.78 -14.63
N ILE A 81 -9.72 2.18 -14.74
CA ILE A 81 -8.94 2.76 -13.64
C ILE A 81 -8.14 3.97 -14.11
N ASP A 82 -8.22 5.05 -13.36
CA ASP A 82 -7.32 6.18 -13.52
C ASP A 82 -5.95 5.84 -12.90
N GLN A 83 -4.89 5.87 -13.72
CA GLN A 83 -3.55 5.48 -13.30
C GLN A 83 -2.52 6.57 -13.57
N TYR A 84 -1.62 6.73 -12.62
CA TYR A 84 -0.42 7.56 -12.74
C TYR A 84 0.83 6.70 -12.57
N ASP A 85 1.53 6.42 -13.66
CA ASP A 85 2.77 5.65 -13.68
C ASP A 85 3.97 6.59 -13.87
N GLY A 86 4.93 6.55 -12.94
CA GLY A 86 6.12 7.39 -12.99
C GLY A 86 7.02 7.14 -14.21
N ASP A 87 6.95 5.97 -14.85
CA ASP A 87 7.67 5.69 -16.10
C ASP A 87 7.00 6.40 -17.31
N GLU A 88 5.69 6.57 -17.29
CA GLU A 88 4.94 7.24 -18.34
C GLU A 88 4.86 8.77 -18.14
N TYR A 89 4.62 9.18 -16.90
CA TYR A 89 4.55 10.59 -16.52
C TYR A 89 5.94 11.26 -16.50
N GLY A 90 6.98 10.49 -16.21
CA GLY A 90 8.35 11.00 -16.06
C GLY A 90 8.54 11.85 -14.80
N LEU A 91 9.74 12.43 -14.68
CA LEU A 91 10.08 13.35 -13.59
C LEU A 91 9.38 14.69 -13.81
N GLY A 92 8.76 15.23 -12.77
CA GLY A 92 8.06 16.52 -12.85
C GLY A 92 7.07 16.72 -11.71
N ASP A 93 5.86 17.19 -12.04
CA ASP A 93 4.89 17.71 -11.09
C ASP A 93 4.62 16.79 -9.90
N CYS A 94 4.34 15.50 -10.14
CA CYS A 94 4.02 14.56 -9.05
C CYS A 94 5.01 13.39 -8.90
N PHE A 95 6.07 13.30 -9.73
CA PHE A 95 7.08 12.26 -9.59
C PHE A 95 8.50 12.84 -9.52
N GLY A 96 9.31 12.30 -8.63
CA GLY A 96 10.67 12.71 -8.39
C GLY A 96 11.57 11.58 -7.91
N ARG A 97 12.82 11.95 -7.59
CA ARG A 97 13.81 11.04 -7.01
C ARG A 97 14.36 11.62 -5.72
N ASP A 98 14.40 10.82 -4.68
CA ASP A 98 15.05 11.18 -3.43
C ASP A 98 16.56 11.05 -3.56
N LYS A 99 17.21 12.20 -3.78
CA LYS A 99 18.67 12.28 -3.96
C LYS A 99 19.41 11.90 -2.66
N ALA A 100 18.89 12.25 -1.50
CA ALA A 100 19.52 11.95 -0.21
C ALA A 100 19.56 10.44 0.02
N ARG A 101 18.50 9.72 -0.33
CA ARG A 101 18.50 8.25 -0.31
C ARG A 101 19.55 7.67 -1.26
N TYR A 102 19.61 8.18 -2.49
CA TYR A 102 20.59 7.71 -3.46
C TYR A 102 22.04 7.92 -2.98
N GLU A 103 22.33 9.11 -2.47
CA GLU A 103 23.65 9.46 -1.90
C GLU A 103 23.97 8.63 -0.64
N SER A 104 22.97 8.15 0.06
CA SER A 104 23.11 7.24 1.21
C SER A 104 23.30 5.77 0.82
N GLY A 105 23.38 5.46 -0.49
CA GLY A 105 23.66 4.11 -1.00
C GLY A 105 22.45 3.23 -1.28
N TYR A 106 21.22 3.80 -1.26
CA TYR A 106 20.06 3.05 -1.72
C TYR A 106 20.10 2.84 -3.23
N ALA A 107 19.66 1.67 -3.68
CA ALA A 107 19.51 1.40 -5.10
C ALA A 107 18.52 2.37 -5.76
N TRP A 108 18.74 2.71 -7.03
CA TRP A 108 17.97 3.71 -7.76
C TRP A 108 16.46 3.46 -7.71
N GLU A 109 16.03 2.22 -7.82
CA GLU A 109 14.62 1.83 -7.72
C GLU A 109 13.98 2.08 -6.34
N HIS A 110 14.77 2.36 -5.30
CA HIS A 110 14.30 2.72 -3.96
C HIS A 110 14.24 4.23 -3.71
N THR A 111 14.42 5.04 -4.74
CA THR A 111 14.44 6.50 -4.64
C THR A 111 13.25 7.19 -5.30
N GLY A 112 12.31 6.43 -5.86
CA GLY A 112 11.11 6.98 -6.47
C GLY A 112 10.23 7.70 -5.45
N VAL A 113 9.92 8.97 -5.70
CA VAL A 113 9.05 9.80 -4.84
C VAL A 113 7.78 10.14 -5.60
N PHE A 114 6.66 10.07 -4.91
CA PHE A 114 5.41 10.68 -5.32
C PHE A 114 5.17 11.94 -4.48
N HIS A 115 5.07 13.08 -5.16
CA HIS A 115 4.82 14.39 -4.55
C HIS A 115 3.32 14.59 -4.35
N GLY A 116 2.75 13.96 -3.30
CA GLY A 116 1.33 14.03 -2.99
C GLY A 116 0.77 15.45 -2.89
N PRO A 117 1.48 16.43 -2.28
CA PRO A 117 1.00 17.81 -2.22
C PRO A 117 0.77 18.48 -3.59
N ASN A 118 1.39 18.00 -4.65
CA ASN A 118 1.20 18.52 -6.00
C ASN A 118 0.05 17.84 -6.75
N PHE A 119 -0.42 16.69 -6.24
CA PHE A 119 -1.36 15.82 -6.95
C PHE A 119 -2.72 16.50 -7.24
N PRO A 120 -3.32 17.30 -6.35
CA PRO A 120 -4.56 18.00 -6.65
C PRO A 120 -4.47 18.88 -7.90
N SER A 121 -3.35 19.60 -8.09
CA SER A 121 -3.14 20.44 -9.26
C SER A 121 -2.95 19.62 -10.55
N VAL A 122 -2.37 18.43 -10.45
CA VAL A 122 -2.21 17.50 -11.58
C VAL A 122 -3.56 16.93 -11.99
N LEU A 123 -4.39 16.49 -11.03
CA LEU A 123 -5.74 15.98 -11.29
C LEU A 123 -6.63 17.04 -11.94
N GLU A 124 -6.58 18.29 -11.47
CA GLU A 124 -7.30 19.41 -12.06
C GLU A 124 -6.87 19.67 -13.51
N LYS A 125 -5.56 19.73 -13.77
CA LYS A 125 -4.97 19.92 -15.11
C LYS A 125 -5.40 18.82 -16.06
N ASP A 126 -5.37 17.57 -15.63
CA ASP A 126 -5.68 16.39 -16.43
C ASP A 126 -7.21 16.12 -16.48
N LYS A 127 -8.00 16.86 -15.70
CA LYS A 127 -9.46 16.74 -15.61
C LYS A 127 -9.93 15.35 -15.18
N VAL A 128 -9.18 14.74 -14.29
CA VAL A 128 -9.52 13.45 -13.71
C VAL A 128 -10.63 13.62 -12.69
N ARG A 129 -11.56 12.66 -12.70
CA ARG A 129 -12.64 12.60 -11.71
C ARG A 129 -12.07 12.38 -10.30
N THR A 130 -12.53 13.14 -9.34
CA THR A 130 -12.12 13.06 -7.92
C THR A 130 -13.25 12.61 -6.98
N ASP A 131 -14.47 12.57 -7.47
CA ASP A 131 -15.62 12.02 -6.73
C ASP A 131 -15.77 10.54 -7.02
N LEU A 132 -16.22 9.77 -6.02
CA LEU A 132 -16.53 8.35 -6.21
C LEU A 132 -17.68 8.18 -7.21
N LYS A 133 -17.65 7.09 -7.96
CA LYS A 133 -18.78 6.66 -8.78
C LYS A 133 -19.99 6.37 -7.89
N GLU A 134 -21.20 6.63 -8.38
CA GLU A 134 -22.43 6.48 -7.61
C GLU A 134 -22.60 5.06 -7.02
N ASP A 135 -22.23 4.03 -7.78
CA ASP A 135 -22.28 2.62 -7.37
C ASP A 135 -21.12 2.21 -6.42
N LYS A 136 -20.17 3.11 -6.17
CA LYS A 136 -19.05 2.92 -5.24
C LYS A 136 -19.19 3.74 -3.96
N THR A 137 -20.25 4.54 -3.84
CA THR A 137 -20.58 5.24 -2.60
C THR A 137 -21.13 4.26 -1.57
N GLY A 138 -20.46 4.11 -0.45
CA GLY A 138 -20.87 3.20 0.62
C GLY A 138 -19.71 2.91 1.57
N THR A 139 -19.98 2.09 2.57
CA THR A 139 -18.95 1.64 3.50
C THR A 139 -18.62 0.17 3.23
N ALA A 140 -17.35 -0.13 2.94
CA ALA A 140 -16.87 -1.50 2.84
C ALA A 140 -16.85 -2.21 4.21
N PHE A 141 -16.81 -1.44 5.30
CA PHE A 141 -16.74 -1.92 6.67
C PHE A 141 -17.84 -1.32 7.53
N ASN A 142 -18.38 -2.11 8.45
CA ASN A 142 -19.28 -1.62 9.48
C ASN A 142 -18.47 -1.21 10.72
N PHE A 143 -18.14 0.07 10.81
CA PHE A 143 -17.47 0.60 11.98
C PHE A 143 -18.42 0.70 13.16
N VAL A 144 -17.95 0.33 14.33
CA VAL A 144 -18.69 0.39 15.60
C VAL A 144 -17.93 1.26 16.60
N GLU A 145 -18.67 1.98 17.45
CA GLU A 145 -18.04 2.76 18.51
C GLU A 145 -17.46 1.83 19.59
N MET A 146 -16.21 2.06 19.98
CA MET A 146 -15.47 1.20 20.90
C MET A 146 -16.11 1.02 22.27
N ASP A 147 -16.95 1.98 22.72
CA ASP A 147 -17.61 1.96 24.03
C ASP A 147 -18.83 1.02 24.11
N LYS A 148 -19.24 0.39 23.01
CA LYS A 148 -20.50 -0.37 22.91
C LYS A 148 -20.33 -1.89 22.96
N ASN A 149 -19.26 -2.42 23.51
CA ASN A 149 -19.01 -3.87 23.59
C ASN A 149 -19.21 -4.60 22.25
N ALA A 150 -18.87 -3.96 21.18
CA ALA A 150 -19.00 -4.50 19.83
C ALA A 150 -17.79 -5.34 19.42
N ALA A 151 -17.00 -5.82 20.38
CA ALA A 151 -15.95 -6.76 20.10
C ALA A 151 -16.54 -7.98 19.39
N PRO A 152 -15.98 -8.40 18.25
CA PRO A 152 -16.41 -9.63 17.60
C PRO A 152 -16.26 -10.80 18.56
N ASN A 153 -17.13 -11.80 18.42
CA ASN A 153 -17.00 -13.03 19.18
C ASN A 153 -15.68 -13.73 18.77
N GLY A 154 -14.69 -13.70 19.63
CA GLY A 154 -13.37 -14.27 19.37
C GLY A 154 -12.49 -14.23 20.60
N GLU A 155 -11.27 -14.72 20.45
CA GLU A 155 -10.24 -14.64 21.49
C GLU A 155 -9.46 -13.33 21.35
N ASP A 156 -8.94 -12.82 22.48
CA ASP A 156 -8.10 -11.61 22.47
C ASP A 156 -6.79 -11.84 21.72
N ALA A 157 -6.55 -11.03 20.70
CA ALA A 157 -5.35 -11.11 19.88
C ALA A 157 -4.31 -10.07 20.32
N GLN A 158 -3.58 -10.36 21.38
CA GLN A 158 -2.50 -9.49 21.89
C GLN A 158 -1.33 -9.39 20.90
N LYS A 159 -1.17 -10.37 20.02
CA LYS A 159 -0.10 -10.39 19.04
C LYS A 159 -0.54 -11.16 17.79
N VAL A 160 -0.41 -10.53 16.64
CA VAL A 160 -0.67 -11.14 15.33
C VAL A 160 0.64 -11.21 14.56
N ARG A 161 1.00 -12.38 14.04
CA ARG A 161 2.14 -12.56 13.16
C ARG A 161 1.68 -13.09 11.82
N VAL A 162 2.09 -12.41 10.75
CA VAL A 162 1.79 -12.80 9.37
C VAL A 162 3.10 -13.12 8.67
N ASP A 163 3.26 -14.37 8.26
CA ASP A 163 4.45 -14.87 7.57
C ASP A 163 4.24 -14.87 6.06
N PHE A 164 5.23 -14.31 5.32
CA PHE A 164 5.27 -14.25 3.86
C PHE A 164 6.48 -15.02 3.31
N GLY A 165 6.95 -16.03 4.02
CA GLY A 165 8.16 -16.77 3.71
C GLY A 165 9.39 -16.16 4.42
N ALA A 166 10.34 -15.59 3.69
CA ALA A 166 11.54 -14.99 4.28
C ALA A 166 11.26 -13.68 5.05
N ASN A 167 10.12 -13.07 4.80
CA ASN A 167 9.67 -11.87 5.51
C ASN A 167 8.43 -12.17 6.34
N TYR A 168 8.24 -11.40 7.41
CA TYR A 168 7.05 -11.45 8.24
C TYR A 168 6.79 -10.09 8.89
N SER A 169 5.52 -9.84 9.17
CA SER A 169 5.06 -8.69 9.94
C SER A 169 4.50 -9.15 11.28
N VAL A 170 4.76 -8.36 12.32
CA VAL A 170 4.25 -8.61 13.67
C VAL A 170 3.50 -7.38 14.13
N PHE A 171 2.28 -7.59 14.58
CA PHE A 171 1.43 -6.57 15.16
C PHE A 171 1.26 -6.89 16.64
N THR A 172 1.66 -5.98 17.51
CA THR A 172 1.53 -6.13 18.97
C THR A 172 0.54 -5.10 19.49
N TYR A 173 -0.47 -5.56 20.21
CA TYR A 173 -1.50 -4.68 20.76
C TYR A 173 -0.94 -3.82 21.89
N ASP A 174 -1.21 -2.54 21.82
CA ASP A 174 -0.96 -1.54 22.84
C ASP A 174 -2.28 -1.24 23.55
N GLU A 175 -2.43 -1.74 24.76
CA GLU A 175 -3.64 -1.60 25.57
C GLU A 175 -3.92 -0.15 25.99
N GLU A 176 -2.89 0.68 26.13
CA GLU A 176 -3.02 2.07 26.54
C GLU A 176 -3.65 2.94 25.43
N ASN A 177 -3.22 2.69 24.18
CA ASN A 177 -3.64 3.48 23.03
C ASN A 177 -4.69 2.77 22.15
N HIS A 178 -5.02 1.51 22.46
CA HIS A 178 -5.94 0.68 21.69
C HIS A 178 -5.56 0.50 20.21
N GLU A 179 -4.27 0.33 19.94
CA GLU A 179 -3.68 0.24 18.62
C GLU A 179 -2.76 -0.97 18.51
N TYR A 180 -2.54 -1.48 17.31
CA TYR A 180 -1.54 -2.48 17.00
C TYR A 180 -0.29 -1.82 16.46
N LEU A 181 0.83 -1.95 17.16
CA LEU A 181 2.15 -1.49 16.71
C LEU A 181 2.76 -2.50 15.75
N LYS A 182 3.11 -2.05 14.54
CA LYS A 182 3.68 -2.90 13.49
C LYS A 182 5.19 -2.99 13.59
N ASN A 183 5.69 -4.22 13.61
CA ASN A 183 7.09 -4.53 13.33
C ASN A 183 7.21 -5.20 11.94
N PHE A 184 8.29 -4.90 11.26
CA PHE A 184 8.76 -5.69 10.13
C PHE A 184 9.91 -6.55 10.63
N LYS A 185 9.73 -7.88 10.61
CA LYS A 185 10.61 -8.81 11.33
C LYS A 185 10.69 -8.44 12.83
N ASP A 186 11.88 -8.32 13.34
CA ASP A 186 12.14 -8.02 14.76
C ASP A 186 12.33 -6.52 15.06
N SER A 187 12.12 -5.65 14.07
CA SER A 187 12.34 -4.22 14.20
C SER A 187 11.06 -3.42 14.00
N PRO A 188 10.85 -2.31 14.74
CA PRO A 188 9.74 -1.41 14.51
C PRO A 188 9.70 -0.93 13.06
N HIS A 189 8.54 -0.98 12.44
CA HIS A 189 8.33 -0.46 11.09
C HIS A 189 8.06 1.04 11.17
N MET A 190 9.10 1.82 10.90
CA MET A 190 9.06 3.28 11.06
C MET A 190 8.67 3.97 9.76
N ASP A 191 7.82 4.99 9.83
CA ASP A 191 7.61 5.93 8.73
C ASP A 191 8.78 6.93 8.62
N GLY A 192 9.26 7.14 7.42
CA GLY A 192 10.43 7.99 7.18
C GLY A 192 10.15 9.49 7.34
N ILE A 193 8.91 9.96 7.28
CA ILE A 193 8.51 11.35 7.46
C ILE A 193 8.13 11.62 8.90
N SER A 194 7.11 10.94 9.42
CA SER A 194 6.65 11.15 10.80
C SER A 194 7.67 10.72 11.85
N LYS A 195 8.58 9.80 11.51
CA LYS A 195 9.51 9.15 12.43
C LYS A 195 8.84 8.35 13.53
N GLU A 196 7.58 8.02 13.34
CA GLU A 196 6.79 7.19 14.23
C GLU A 196 6.69 5.76 13.72
N GLN A 197 6.47 4.81 14.61
CA GLN A 197 6.18 3.44 14.26
C GLN A 197 4.78 3.35 13.65
N LEU A 198 4.63 2.57 12.60
CA LEU A 198 3.31 2.29 12.02
C LEU A 198 2.41 1.61 13.04
N LYS A 199 1.18 2.09 13.13
CA LYS A 199 0.18 1.65 14.08
C LYS A 199 -1.21 1.62 13.43
N PHE A 200 -2.06 0.73 13.92
CA PHE A 200 -3.36 0.43 13.32
C PHE A 200 -4.38 0.11 14.39
N GLU A 201 -5.57 0.65 14.31
CA GLU A 201 -6.70 0.28 15.18
C GLU A 201 -7.22 -1.12 14.85
N ASN A 202 -7.12 -1.53 13.58
CA ASN A 202 -7.63 -2.80 13.11
C ASN A 202 -6.58 -3.54 12.27
N VAL A 203 -6.50 -4.86 12.44
CA VAL A 203 -5.66 -5.74 11.60
C VAL A 203 -6.55 -6.84 11.04
N ILE A 204 -6.57 -6.95 9.71
CA ILE A 204 -7.33 -7.99 9.00
C ILE A 204 -6.31 -8.89 8.30
N VAL A 205 -6.37 -10.18 8.56
CA VAL A 205 -5.54 -11.18 7.89
C VAL A 205 -6.42 -11.98 6.95
N LEU A 206 -6.09 -11.94 5.68
CA LEU A 206 -6.76 -12.72 4.64
C LEU A 206 -5.86 -13.89 4.25
N GLU A 207 -6.37 -15.09 4.40
CA GLU A 207 -5.70 -16.29 3.90
C GLU A 207 -6.15 -16.55 2.47
N THR A 208 -5.20 -16.67 1.55
CA THR A 208 -5.48 -16.95 0.15
C THR A 208 -4.39 -17.81 -0.47
N GLU A 209 -4.72 -18.52 -1.53
CA GLU A 209 -3.72 -19.28 -2.27
C GLU A 209 -2.77 -18.34 -3.01
N ILE A 210 -1.46 -18.53 -2.78
CA ILE A 210 -0.40 -17.80 -3.46
C ILE A 210 0.50 -18.82 -4.15
N LYS A 211 0.60 -18.72 -5.47
CA LYS A 211 1.38 -19.63 -6.32
C LYS A 211 2.08 -18.86 -7.45
N PRO A 212 3.00 -19.46 -8.19
CA PRO A 212 3.55 -18.85 -9.40
C PRO A 212 2.45 -18.54 -10.41
N TYR A 213 2.56 -17.40 -11.10
CA TYR A 213 1.65 -17.04 -12.18
C TYR A 213 1.80 -18.02 -13.35
N PRO A 214 0.73 -18.47 -14.01
CA PRO A 214 0.83 -19.39 -15.13
C PRO A 214 1.76 -18.86 -16.23
N GLY A 215 2.86 -19.59 -16.49
CA GLY A 215 3.87 -19.20 -17.47
C GLY A 215 4.97 -18.26 -16.97
N ASP A 216 4.96 -17.89 -15.71
CA ASP A 216 6.02 -17.08 -15.10
C ASP A 216 6.24 -17.51 -13.63
N GLU A 217 7.43 -18.09 -13.37
CA GLU A 217 7.76 -18.61 -12.03
C GLU A 217 8.10 -17.52 -11.02
N VAL A 218 8.35 -16.29 -11.47
CA VAL A 218 8.76 -15.17 -10.62
C VAL A 218 7.55 -14.37 -10.14
N ILE A 219 6.58 -14.15 -11.03
CA ILE A 219 5.36 -13.40 -10.69
C ILE A 219 4.47 -14.26 -9.81
N LYS A 220 3.97 -13.69 -8.71
CA LYS A 220 2.99 -14.36 -7.85
C LYS A 220 1.58 -14.25 -8.43
N TYR A 221 0.86 -15.34 -8.41
CA TYR A 221 -0.59 -15.38 -8.59
C TYR A 221 -1.25 -15.35 -7.20
N VAL A 222 -2.16 -14.43 -7.02
CA VAL A 222 -2.96 -14.30 -5.79
C VAL A 222 -4.40 -14.61 -6.15
N ASP A 223 -4.97 -15.63 -5.51
CA ASP A 223 -6.34 -16.07 -5.73
C ASP A 223 -7.28 -15.26 -4.84
N TRP A 224 -8.08 -14.39 -5.46
CA TRP A 224 -9.06 -13.57 -4.76
C TRP A 224 -10.43 -14.24 -4.61
N GLU A 225 -10.63 -15.38 -5.26
CA GLU A 225 -11.92 -16.07 -5.26
C GLU A 225 -12.13 -16.95 -4.03
N GLY A 226 -11.07 -17.24 -3.29
CA GLY A 226 -11.05 -18.17 -2.17
C GLY A 226 -10.93 -17.56 -0.77
N GLY A 227 -11.04 -16.23 -0.63
CA GLY A 227 -10.86 -15.53 0.64
C GLY A 227 -12.09 -15.53 1.53
#